data_fbcd4ba7dfcd5aa032b929ff7b16e164
#
_entry.id   fbcd4ba7dfcd5aa032b929ff7b16e164
#
_cell.length_a   1.000
_cell.length_b   1.000
_cell.length_c   1.000
_cell.angle_alpha   90.00
_cell.angle_beta   90.00
_cell.angle_gamma   90.00
#
_symmetry.space_group_name_H-M   'P 1'
#
loop_
_entity.id
_entity.type
_entity.pdbx_description
1 polymer ?
#
loop_
_entity_poly.entity_id
_entity_poly.type
_entity_poly.pdbx_seq_one_letter_code
_entity_poly.pdbx_strand_id
1 'polypeptide(L)'
;MQQQVVRHLYLVTHISSPVPRHLFLAMSEQRPTTTLPAGKDVTLRVVPMPADENQAGDIFGGWIMAQVDIAGSIQAIRHAKGRVATVAVNSFQFKQPVLVGDLVSFYAEVVRVGRTSITVNVEVYAQRRPEREEVVKVTEATLTYVALDENRQPRVVSAQQ
;
A
#
# COMPACT_ATOMS: atom_id res chain seq x y z
N MET A 1 6.85 46.73 -20.65
CA MET A 1 7.10 45.67 -19.65
C MET A 1 6.70 44.37 -20.32
N GLN A 2 7.71 43.62 -20.81
CA GLN A 2 7.52 42.43 -21.66
C GLN A 2 7.58 41.17 -20.77
N GLN A 3 6.53 40.35 -20.87
CA GLN A 3 6.53 38.99 -20.29
C GLN A 3 7.32 38.07 -21.24
N GLN A 4 8.43 37.54 -20.78
CA GLN A 4 9.16 36.47 -21.45
C GLN A 4 8.49 35.12 -21.17
N VAL A 5 7.86 34.57 -22.19
CA VAL A 5 7.39 33.18 -22.22
C VAL A 5 8.56 32.30 -22.63
N VAL A 6 9.05 31.49 -21.69
CA VAL A 6 10.06 30.46 -21.97
C VAL A 6 9.38 29.32 -22.70
N ARG A 7 9.57 29.23 -24.01
CA ARG A 7 9.21 28.06 -24.82
C ARG A 7 10.28 26.99 -24.67
N HIS A 8 9.97 25.89 -23.96
CA HIS A 8 10.74 24.68 -24.07
C HIS A 8 10.46 24.03 -25.42
N LEU A 9 11.47 24.09 -26.28
CA LEU A 9 11.45 23.48 -27.62
C LEU A 9 11.77 21.98 -27.45
N TYR A 10 10.75 21.12 -27.55
CA TYR A 10 10.97 19.68 -27.69
C TYR A 10 11.45 19.41 -29.11
N LEU A 11 12.72 19.09 -29.24
CA LEU A 11 13.31 18.62 -30.48
C LEU A 11 12.83 17.17 -30.72
N VAL A 12 11.75 17.01 -31.48
CA VAL A 12 11.32 15.69 -31.97
C VAL A 12 12.23 15.33 -33.14
N THR A 13 13.28 14.56 -32.87
CA THR A 13 14.03 13.89 -33.91
C THR A 13 13.19 12.74 -34.47
N HIS A 14 12.74 12.90 -35.72
CA HIS A 14 12.13 11.82 -36.50
C HIS A 14 13.13 10.68 -36.69
N ILE A 15 13.06 9.65 -35.85
CA ILE A 15 13.69 8.37 -36.15
C ILE A 15 12.70 7.59 -37.03
N SER A 16 12.90 7.70 -38.33
CA SER A 16 12.12 7.02 -39.35
C SER A 16 12.66 5.60 -39.61
N SER A 17 12.62 4.73 -38.61
CA SER A 17 12.72 3.30 -38.82
C SER A 17 11.73 2.59 -37.88
N PRO A 18 10.93 1.63 -38.41
CA PRO A 18 10.00 0.89 -37.56
C PRO A 18 10.82 0.05 -36.59
N VAL A 19 10.75 0.37 -35.29
CA VAL A 19 11.32 -0.48 -34.23
C VAL A 19 10.68 -1.86 -34.34
N PRO A 20 11.46 -2.92 -34.56
CA PRO A 20 10.90 -4.26 -34.72
C PRO A 20 10.03 -4.63 -33.52
N ARG A 21 8.83 -5.15 -33.76
CA ARG A 21 7.84 -5.55 -32.73
C ARG A 21 8.42 -6.47 -31.64
N HIS A 22 9.46 -7.25 -31.94
CA HIS A 22 10.13 -8.11 -30.98
C HIS A 22 11.01 -7.32 -29.99
N LEU A 23 11.46 -6.11 -30.33
CA LEU A 23 12.20 -5.25 -29.40
C LEU A 23 11.27 -4.56 -28.40
N PHE A 24 10.00 -4.33 -28.75
CA PHE A 24 8.98 -3.82 -27.85
C PHE A 24 8.55 -4.84 -26.80
N LEU A 25 8.65 -6.12 -27.08
CA LEU A 25 8.37 -7.21 -26.15
C LEU A 25 9.53 -7.50 -25.19
N ALA A 26 10.75 -7.04 -25.50
CA ALA A 26 11.92 -7.24 -24.64
C ALA A 26 12.07 -6.15 -23.55
N MET A 27 11.30 -5.07 -23.63
CA MET A 27 11.22 -4.02 -22.59
C MET A 27 9.97 -4.19 -21.69
N SER A 28 9.49 -5.41 -21.49
CA SER A 28 8.71 -5.69 -20.29
C SER A 28 9.71 -5.59 -19.14
N GLU A 29 9.83 -4.39 -18.56
CA GLU A 29 10.52 -4.20 -17.29
C GLU A 29 10.03 -5.29 -16.34
N GLN A 30 10.91 -6.25 -16.04
CA GLN A 30 10.64 -7.27 -15.05
C GLN A 30 10.50 -6.53 -13.73
N ARG A 31 9.27 -6.23 -13.37
CA ARG A 31 8.97 -5.62 -12.08
C ARG A 31 9.57 -6.53 -11.01
N PRO A 32 10.29 -5.99 -10.02
CA PRO A 32 10.96 -6.82 -9.04
C PRO A 32 9.92 -7.69 -8.32
N THR A 33 10.03 -8.99 -8.50
CA THR A 33 9.22 -9.99 -7.78
C THR A 33 9.82 -10.26 -6.41
N THR A 34 9.01 -10.73 -5.49
CA THR A 34 9.41 -11.13 -4.14
C THR A 34 8.63 -12.37 -3.73
N THR A 35 8.71 -12.75 -2.47
CA THR A 35 7.89 -13.80 -1.89
C THR A 35 7.01 -13.24 -0.78
N LEU A 36 5.92 -13.91 -0.46
CA LEU A 36 5.13 -13.56 0.72
C LEU A 36 5.99 -13.76 1.99
N PRO A 37 5.78 -12.93 3.04
CA PRO A 37 6.49 -13.08 4.31
C PRO A 37 6.29 -14.46 4.92
N ALA A 38 7.38 -15.22 5.05
CA ALA A 38 7.34 -16.52 5.71
C ALA A 38 7.17 -16.36 7.23
N GLY A 39 6.33 -17.17 7.83
CA GLY A 39 6.10 -17.18 9.28
C GLY A 39 5.30 -16.01 9.84
N LYS A 40 4.73 -15.14 8.98
CA LYS A 40 3.79 -14.09 9.38
C LYS A 40 2.37 -14.47 8.98
N ASP A 41 1.42 -14.27 9.90
CA ASP A 41 0.01 -14.43 9.60
C ASP A 41 -0.52 -13.25 8.79
N VAL A 42 -1.31 -13.56 7.77
CA VAL A 42 -2.04 -12.55 7.01
C VAL A 42 -3.12 -11.93 7.90
N THR A 43 -3.07 -10.61 8.06
CA THR A 43 -4.07 -9.88 8.86
C THR A 43 -5.35 -9.62 8.08
N LEU A 44 -5.22 -9.27 6.79
CA LEU A 44 -6.33 -8.99 5.88
C LEU A 44 -5.95 -9.47 4.48
N ARG A 45 -6.92 -10.03 3.75
CA ARG A 45 -6.74 -10.40 2.35
C ARG A 45 -7.97 -10.00 1.54
N VAL A 46 -7.77 -9.26 0.46
CA VAL A 46 -8.85 -8.73 -0.39
C VAL A 46 -8.49 -8.81 -1.86
N VAL A 47 -9.51 -8.83 -2.70
CA VAL A 47 -9.38 -8.72 -4.15
C VAL A 47 -10.06 -7.42 -4.56
N PRO A 48 -9.37 -6.47 -5.19
CA PRO A 48 -9.98 -5.24 -5.69
C PRO A 48 -10.90 -5.54 -6.87
N MET A 49 -11.97 -4.79 -6.95
CA MET A 49 -12.98 -4.90 -7.99
C MET A 49 -12.74 -3.87 -9.09
N PRO A 50 -13.32 -4.05 -10.30
CA PRO A 50 -13.22 -3.05 -11.37
C PRO A 50 -13.70 -1.65 -10.97
N ALA A 51 -14.62 -1.54 -10.00
CA ALA A 51 -15.09 -0.26 -9.47
C ALA A 51 -14.03 0.51 -8.64
N ASP A 52 -12.95 -0.16 -8.24
CA ASP A 52 -11.84 0.41 -7.47
C ASP A 52 -10.71 0.94 -8.37
N GLU A 53 -10.86 0.78 -9.70
CA GLU A 53 -9.89 1.15 -10.72
C GLU A 53 -9.94 2.65 -11.05
N ASN A 54 -8.78 3.26 -11.22
CA ASN A 54 -8.65 4.61 -11.71
C ASN A 54 -8.63 4.65 -13.25
N GLN A 55 -8.61 5.85 -13.82
CA GLN A 55 -8.63 6.05 -15.27
C GLN A 55 -7.39 5.50 -16.00
N ALA A 56 -6.30 5.22 -15.29
CA ALA A 56 -5.08 4.66 -15.85
C ALA A 56 -5.04 3.13 -15.83
N GLY A 57 -6.04 2.47 -15.25
CA GLY A 57 -6.12 1.01 -15.15
C GLY A 57 -5.46 0.43 -13.88
N ASP A 58 -5.10 1.28 -12.93
CA ASP A 58 -4.55 0.87 -11.63
C ASP A 58 -5.61 1.06 -10.54
N ILE A 59 -5.50 0.32 -9.44
CA ILE A 59 -6.35 0.54 -8.27
C ILE A 59 -5.97 1.86 -7.59
N PHE A 60 -6.98 2.64 -7.18
CA PHE A 60 -6.76 3.91 -6.47
C PHE A 60 -5.89 3.72 -5.22
N GLY A 61 -4.88 4.57 -5.06
CA GLY A 61 -4.03 4.59 -3.86
C GLY A 61 -4.83 4.80 -2.57
N GLY A 62 -5.91 5.58 -2.62
CA GLY A 62 -6.85 5.76 -1.50
C GLY A 62 -7.55 4.47 -1.08
N TRP A 63 -7.88 3.58 -2.02
CA TRP A 63 -8.39 2.25 -1.71
C TRP A 63 -7.36 1.42 -0.92
N ILE A 64 -6.10 1.42 -1.37
CA ILE A 64 -5.02 0.74 -0.64
C ILE A 64 -4.85 1.33 0.77
N MET A 65 -4.89 2.67 0.91
CA MET A 65 -4.77 3.33 2.21
C MET A 65 -5.90 2.92 3.17
N ALA A 66 -7.14 2.80 2.68
CA ALA A 66 -8.27 2.34 3.48
C ALA A 66 -8.06 0.90 3.98
N GLN A 67 -7.60 -0.01 3.11
CA GLN A 67 -7.33 -1.40 3.49
C GLN A 67 -6.15 -1.50 4.47
N VAL A 68 -5.13 -0.66 4.32
CA VAL A 68 -3.99 -0.57 5.26
C VAL A 68 -4.46 -0.11 6.63
N ASP A 69 -5.33 0.89 6.71
CA ASP A 69 -5.91 1.35 7.99
C ASP A 69 -6.74 0.25 8.65
N ILE A 70 -7.57 -0.46 7.89
CA ILE A 70 -8.33 -1.61 8.40
C ILE A 70 -7.39 -2.69 8.95
N ALA A 71 -6.37 -3.10 8.20
CA ALA A 71 -5.42 -4.12 8.62
C ALA A 71 -4.66 -3.72 9.88
N GLY A 72 -4.16 -2.47 9.93
CA GLY A 72 -3.47 -1.92 11.09
C GLY A 72 -4.36 -1.84 12.31
N SER A 73 -5.63 -1.42 12.14
CA SER A 73 -6.61 -1.32 13.22
C SER A 73 -6.92 -2.68 13.86
N ILE A 74 -6.96 -3.77 13.08
CA ILE A 74 -7.18 -5.13 13.59
C ILE A 74 -6.13 -5.48 14.64
N GLN A 75 -4.85 -5.23 14.35
CA GLN A 75 -3.76 -5.52 15.29
C GLN A 75 -3.78 -4.56 16.49
N ALA A 76 -4.06 -3.28 16.24
CA ALA A 76 -4.19 -2.29 17.32
C ALA A 76 -5.33 -2.63 18.29
N ILE A 77 -6.51 -3.04 17.78
CA ILE A 77 -7.68 -3.47 18.58
C ILE A 77 -7.34 -4.70 19.42
N ARG A 78 -6.70 -5.71 18.82
CA ARG A 78 -6.29 -6.95 19.53
C ARG A 78 -5.33 -6.61 20.67
N HIS A 79 -4.36 -5.74 20.43
CA HIS A 79 -3.38 -5.32 21.42
C HIS A 79 -4.00 -4.44 22.51
N ALA A 80 -4.82 -3.46 22.14
CA ALA A 80 -5.53 -2.58 23.09
C ALA A 80 -6.62 -3.31 23.87
N LYS A 81 -7.06 -4.51 23.45
CA LYS A 81 -8.24 -5.23 23.97
C LYS A 81 -9.46 -4.31 24.04
N GLY A 82 -9.71 -3.54 22.98
CA GLY A 82 -10.84 -2.63 22.88
C GLY A 82 -10.66 -1.55 21.81
N ARG A 83 -11.51 -0.56 21.87
CA ARG A 83 -11.64 0.49 20.86
C ARG A 83 -10.34 1.27 20.64
N VAL A 84 -10.03 1.56 19.38
CA VAL A 84 -8.94 2.44 18.96
C VAL A 84 -9.44 3.45 17.93
N ALA A 85 -8.69 4.54 17.75
CA ALA A 85 -8.85 5.46 16.62
C ALA A 85 -7.51 5.70 15.96
N THR A 86 -7.49 5.77 14.63
CA THR A 86 -6.34 6.16 13.85
C THR A 86 -6.09 7.65 14.05
N VAL A 87 -4.89 8.02 14.47
CA VAL A 87 -4.54 9.43 14.74
C VAL A 87 -3.45 9.96 13.82
N ALA A 88 -2.65 9.07 13.23
CA ALA A 88 -1.63 9.47 12.28
C ALA A 88 -1.27 8.35 11.30
N VAL A 89 -0.96 8.76 10.08
CA VAL A 89 -0.21 7.97 9.10
C VAL A 89 1.21 8.53 9.12
N ASN A 90 2.13 7.79 9.75
CA ASN A 90 3.51 8.26 9.97
C ASN A 90 4.35 8.15 8.70
N SER A 91 4.13 7.08 7.93
CA SER A 91 4.72 6.88 6.61
C SER A 91 3.80 6.06 5.74
N PHE A 92 3.87 6.31 4.42
CA PHE A 92 3.15 5.53 3.43
C PHE A 92 3.93 5.55 2.11
N GLN A 93 4.38 4.39 1.66
CA GLN A 93 5.20 4.27 0.45
C GLN A 93 4.55 3.31 -0.53
N PHE A 94 4.14 3.82 -1.69
CA PHE A 94 3.73 3.01 -2.82
C PHE A 94 4.97 2.56 -3.59
N LYS A 95 5.15 1.26 -3.77
CA LYS A 95 6.30 0.65 -4.47
C LYS A 95 5.90 0.14 -5.84
N GLN A 96 4.70 -0.41 -5.95
CA GLN A 96 4.15 -0.98 -7.17
C GLN A 96 2.63 -0.73 -7.23
N PRO A 97 2.03 -0.59 -8.42
CA PRO A 97 0.58 -0.50 -8.56
C PRO A 97 -0.08 -1.82 -8.17
N VAL A 98 -1.35 -1.75 -7.77
CA VAL A 98 -2.25 -2.89 -7.64
C VAL A 98 -3.17 -2.90 -8.85
N LEU A 99 -3.48 -4.08 -9.36
CA LEU A 99 -4.32 -4.29 -10.54
C LEU A 99 -5.61 -5.00 -10.16
N VAL A 100 -6.65 -4.84 -10.98
CA VAL A 100 -7.86 -5.65 -10.87
C VAL A 100 -7.50 -7.12 -10.99
N GLY A 101 -8.03 -7.95 -10.08
CA GLY A 101 -7.75 -9.38 -10.01
C GLY A 101 -6.50 -9.78 -9.23
N ASP A 102 -5.71 -8.83 -8.74
CA ASP A 102 -4.64 -9.14 -7.78
C ASP A 102 -5.24 -9.67 -6.47
N LEU A 103 -4.63 -10.70 -5.88
CA LEU A 103 -4.94 -11.10 -4.52
C LEU A 103 -4.03 -10.33 -3.57
N VAL A 104 -4.60 -9.32 -2.89
CA VAL A 104 -3.83 -8.39 -2.05
C VAL A 104 -3.84 -8.85 -0.59
N SER A 105 -2.65 -9.08 -0.03
CA SER A 105 -2.42 -9.56 1.33
C SER A 105 -1.73 -8.49 2.17
N PHE A 106 -2.28 -8.23 3.36
CA PHE A 106 -1.79 -7.23 4.31
C PHE A 106 -1.26 -7.95 5.54
N TYR A 107 -0.02 -7.65 5.91
CA TYR A 107 0.66 -8.17 7.09
C TYR A 107 0.89 -7.00 8.04
N ALA A 108 0.16 -6.98 9.14
CA ALA A 108 0.23 -5.91 10.13
C ALA A 108 0.89 -6.40 11.41
N GLU A 109 1.82 -5.61 11.96
CA GLU A 109 2.59 -5.93 13.14
C GLU A 109 2.69 -4.70 14.06
N VAL A 110 2.45 -4.89 15.37
CA VAL A 110 2.66 -3.84 16.36
C VAL A 110 4.16 -3.65 16.56
N VAL A 111 4.66 -2.46 16.25
CA VAL A 111 6.09 -2.14 16.36
C VAL A 111 6.43 -1.28 17.59
N ARG A 112 5.43 -0.60 18.16
CA ARG A 112 5.62 0.23 19.35
C ARG A 112 4.31 0.38 20.13
N VAL A 113 4.41 0.31 21.44
CA VAL A 113 3.32 0.61 22.38
C VAL A 113 3.76 1.75 23.27
N GLY A 114 2.98 2.85 23.27
CA GLY A 114 3.10 3.97 24.18
C GLY A 114 2.09 3.87 25.32
N ARG A 115 1.95 4.93 26.11
CA ARG A 115 0.99 4.95 27.22
C ARG A 115 -0.46 4.78 26.76
N THR A 116 -0.86 5.48 25.71
CA THR A 116 -2.21 5.47 25.15
C THR A 116 -2.22 5.12 23.66
N SER A 117 -1.05 4.99 23.03
CA SER A 117 -0.89 4.82 21.59
C SER A 117 -0.25 3.51 21.21
N ILE A 118 -0.57 3.02 20.02
CA ILE A 118 -0.03 1.80 19.41
C ILE A 118 0.40 2.15 18.01
N THR A 119 1.65 1.88 17.67
CA THR A 119 2.18 2.06 16.31
C THR A 119 2.24 0.70 15.64
N VAL A 120 1.66 0.62 14.44
CA VAL A 120 1.57 -0.61 13.64
C VAL A 120 2.27 -0.38 12.31
N ASN A 121 3.12 -1.32 11.93
CA ASN A 121 3.67 -1.42 10.57
C ASN A 121 2.80 -2.35 9.74
N VAL A 122 2.52 -1.97 8.50
CA VAL A 122 1.73 -2.77 7.55
C VAL A 122 2.50 -2.92 6.26
N GLU A 123 2.78 -4.17 5.88
CA GLU A 123 3.35 -4.53 4.60
C GLU A 123 2.27 -5.11 3.70
N VAL A 124 2.24 -4.69 2.44
CA VAL A 124 1.22 -5.10 1.47
C VAL A 124 1.87 -5.80 0.29
N TYR A 125 1.35 -6.96 -0.06
CA TYR A 125 1.81 -7.79 -1.15
C TYR A 125 0.65 -8.13 -2.08
N ALA A 126 0.87 -8.07 -3.38
CA ALA A 126 -0.08 -8.53 -4.39
C ALA A 126 0.44 -9.80 -5.05
N GLN A 127 -0.42 -10.82 -5.12
CA GLN A 127 -0.19 -12.03 -5.90
C GLN A 127 -0.91 -11.85 -7.23
N ARG A 128 -0.11 -11.72 -8.30
CA ARG A 128 -0.56 -11.59 -9.68
C ARG A 128 -0.48 -12.92 -10.36
N ARG A 129 -1.44 -13.19 -11.26
CA ARG A 129 -1.41 -14.40 -12.06
C ARG A 129 -1.07 -15.61 -11.17
N PRO A 130 -2.01 -16.04 -10.31
CA PRO A 130 -1.78 -17.11 -9.33
C PRO A 130 -1.11 -18.35 -9.95
N GLU A 131 -1.36 -18.59 -11.24
CA GLU A 131 -0.78 -19.68 -12.00
C GLU A 131 0.75 -19.55 -12.24
N ARG A 132 1.32 -18.36 -12.03
CA ARG A 132 2.76 -18.07 -12.17
C ARG A 132 3.45 -17.70 -10.87
N GLU A 133 2.69 -17.72 -9.76
CA GLU A 133 3.18 -17.35 -8.42
C GLU A 133 3.91 -15.99 -8.38
N GLU A 134 3.51 -15.06 -9.25
CA GLU A 134 4.10 -13.73 -9.28
C GLU A 134 3.67 -12.94 -8.06
N VAL A 135 4.61 -12.61 -7.17
CA VAL A 135 4.38 -11.81 -5.97
C VAL A 135 5.16 -10.50 -6.06
N VAL A 136 4.50 -9.38 -5.74
CA VAL A 136 5.14 -8.07 -5.66
C VAL A 136 4.83 -7.38 -4.34
N LYS A 137 5.81 -6.66 -3.77
CA LYS A 137 5.57 -5.78 -2.62
C LYS A 137 5.00 -4.46 -3.13
N VAL A 138 3.77 -4.15 -2.73
CA VAL A 138 2.98 -3.02 -3.23
C VAL A 138 3.18 -1.78 -2.39
N THR A 139 3.15 -1.95 -1.07
CA THR A 139 3.10 -0.84 -0.12
C THR A 139 3.78 -1.24 1.18
N GLU A 140 4.30 -0.23 1.85
CA GLU A 140 4.76 -0.29 3.23
C GLU A 140 4.30 0.97 3.94
N ALA A 141 3.68 0.82 5.10
CA ALA A 141 3.11 1.93 5.84
C ALA A 141 3.27 1.75 7.34
N THR A 142 3.32 2.87 8.06
CA THR A 142 3.33 2.90 9.53
C THR A 142 2.24 3.85 10.00
N LEU A 143 1.35 3.37 10.86
CA LEU A 143 0.21 4.12 11.40
C LEU A 143 0.26 4.13 12.92
N THR A 144 -0.30 5.18 13.51
CA THR A 144 -0.46 5.30 14.96
C THR A 144 -1.93 5.33 15.32
N TYR A 145 -2.30 4.48 16.27
CA TYR A 145 -3.64 4.35 16.84
C TYR A 145 -3.62 4.77 18.30
N VAL A 146 -4.71 5.35 18.80
CA VAL A 146 -4.92 5.66 20.23
C VAL A 146 -6.03 4.80 20.77
N ALA A 147 -5.78 4.16 21.90
CA ALA A 147 -6.79 3.39 22.64
C ALA A 147 -7.81 4.34 23.27
N LEU A 148 -9.10 4.06 23.08
CA LEU A 148 -10.21 4.89 23.56
C LEU A 148 -11.05 4.13 24.58
N ASP A 149 -11.59 4.89 25.55
CA ASP A 149 -12.62 4.42 26.47
C ASP A 149 -14.03 4.53 25.85
N GLU A 150 -15.07 4.25 26.66
CA GLU A 150 -16.47 4.31 26.26
C GLU A 150 -16.92 5.74 25.91
N ASN A 151 -16.31 6.75 26.50
CA ASN A 151 -16.56 8.17 26.25
C ASN A 151 -15.71 8.74 25.11
N ARG A 152 -15.02 7.87 24.35
CA ARG A 152 -14.09 8.23 23.27
C ARG A 152 -12.88 9.05 23.74
N GLN A 153 -12.51 8.96 25.02
CA GLN A 153 -11.32 9.61 25.55
C GLN A 153 -10.12 8.65 25.50
N PRO A 154 -8.89 9.16 25.31
CA PRO A 154 -7.69 8.34 25.34
C PRO A 154 -7.55 7.60 26.68
N ARG A 155 -7.37 6.28 26.61
CA ARG A 155 -7.10 5.43 27.78
C ARG A 155 -5.73 4.78 27.73
N VAL A 156 -5.22 4.40 28.87
CA VAL A 156 -3.96 3.66 28.95
C VAL A 156 -4.12 2.27 28.29
N VAL A 157 -3.14 1.91 27.46
CA VAL A 157 -3.03 0.56 26.92
C VAL A 157 -2.52 -0.33 28.04
N SER A 158 -3.32 -1.32 28.46
CA SER A 158 -2.91 -2.27 29.48
C SER A 158 -1.68 -3.05 28.99
N ALA A 159 -0.66 -3.14 29.86
CA ALA A 159 0.48 -4.00 29.57
C ALA A 159 -0.01 -5.45 29.31
N GLN A 160 0.52 -6.09 28.30
CA GLN A 160 0.28 -7.52 28.11
C GLN A 160 0.94 -8.26 29.28
N GLN A 161 0.14 -8.94 30.07
CA GLN A 161 0.61 -9.95 31.01
C GLN A 161 0.91 -11.23 30.24
#